data_482d426ad352acbc95e70b80e4d1f96b
#
_entry.id   482d426ad352acbc95e70b80e4d1f96b
#
_cell.length_a   1.000
_cell.length_b   1.000
_cell.length_c   1.000
_cell.angle_alpha   90.00
_cell.angle_beta   90.00
_cell.angle_gamma   90.00
#
_symmetry.space_group_name_H-M   'P 1'
#
loop_
_entity.id
_entity.type
_entity.pdbx_description
1 polymer ?
#
loop_
_entity_poly.entity_id
_entity_poly.type
_entity_poly.pdbx_seq_one_letter_code
_entity_poly.pdbx_strand_id
1 'polypeptide(L)'
;GKGMYAEFYNNLNMSGKPVTTGYYDEINFSTFGAYDFAEGVQKENISVVLTGKYVADFTGDLNYTVSGDQGYKLTVNGKVVEDQKGAAQRGFGGFGGFGGFRRGAQYKTLAVEEGKTYNIKIEYKHTTGQFASLSAQFCERKAHDFSELAAKMKRADVIIMIGGISSRME
;
A
#
# COMPACT_ATOMS: atom_id res chain seq x y z
N GLY A 1 11.44 -0.40 15.34
CA GLY A 1 10.66 0.77 14.96
C GLY A 1 9.59 0.37 13.98
N LYS A 2 8.39 0.75 14.27
CA LYS A 2 7.26 0.63 13.32
C LYS A 2 7.44 1.77 12.34
N GLY A 3 7.70 1.48 11.06
CA GLY A 3 7.82 2.49 10.03
C GLY A 3 8.83 2.13 8.95
N MET A 4 8.80 2.87 7.85
CA MET A 4 9.75 2.74 6.76
C MET A 4 10.69 3.94 6.73
N TYR A 5 11.94 3.69 6.43
CA TYR A 5 12.93 4.72 6.17
C TYR A 5 12.79 5.18 4.74
N ALA A 6 12.65 6.48 4.54
CA ALA A 6 12.50 7.11 3.24
C ALA A 6 13.73 7.95 2.88
N GLU A 7 14.16 7.82 1.65
CA GLU A 7 15.20 8.64 1.01
C GLU A 7 14.59 9.31 -0.20
N PHE A 8 14.68 10.64 -0.25
CA PHE A 8 14.13 11.46 -1.34
C PHE A 8 15.25 12.04 -2.19
N TYR A 9 15.10 11.94 -3.50
CA TYR A 9 16.08 12.41 -4.47
C TYR A 9 15.45 13.36 -5.48
N ASN A 10 16.14 14.46 -5.80
CA ASN A 10 15.77 15.36 -6.90
C ASN A 10 16.35 14.88 -8.24
N ASN A 11 16.31 13.58 -8.47
CA ASN A 11 16.67 12.92 -9.71
C ASN A 11 15.92 11.61 -9.87
N LEU A 12 15.91 11.04 -11.07
CA LEU A 12 15.21 9.78 -11.36
C LEU A 12 16.07 8.53 -11.12
N ASN A 13 17.36 8.71 -10.90
CA ASN A 13 18.30 7.61 -10.82
C ASN A 13 18.55 7.11 -9.39
N MET A 14 17.97 7.77 -8.39
CA MET A 14 18.24 7.50 -6.96
C MET A 14 19.73 7.55 -6.65
N SER A 15 20.44 8.48 -7.28
CA SER A 15 21.89 8.60 -7.22
C SER A 15 22.33 9.80 -6.42
N GLY A 16 23.52 9.70 -5.85
CA GLY A 16 24.09 10.73 -5.01
C GLY A 16 23.53 10.75 -3.61
N LYS A 17 23.65 11.88 -2.93
CA LYS A 17 23.11 12.05 -1.59
C LYS A 17 21.62 12.39 -1.67
N PRO A 18 20.76 11.74 -0.88
CA PRO A 18 19.36 12.13 -0.79
C PRO A 18 19.21 13.57 -0.30
N VAL A 19 18.22 14.27 -0.82
CA VAL A 19 17.91 15.66 -0.45
C VAL A 19 17.41 15.72 0.99
N THR A 20 16.56 14.75 1.35
CA THR A 20 16.07 14.57 2.71
C THR A 20 15.80 13.10 2.99
N THR A 21 15.82 12.75 4.24
CA THR A 21 15.56 11.40 4.72
C THR A 21 14.74 11.42 6.01
N GLY A 22 14.01 10.36 6.27
CA GLY A 22 13.25 10.26 7.52
C GLY A 22 12.60 8.90 7.71
N TYR A 23 12.11 8.65 8.92
CA TYR A 23 11.27 7.51 9.24
C TYR A 23 9.80 7.92 9.26
N TYR A 24 8.97 7.14 8.61
CA TYR A 24 7.54 7.39 8.48
C TYR A 24 6.75 6.16 8.87
N ASP A 25 5.85 6.30 9.82
CA ASP A 25 4.93 5.22 10.24
C ASP A 25 3.78 5.06 9.24
N GLU A 26 3.44 6.14 8.55
CA GLU A 26 2.45 6.17 7.50
C GLU A 26 3.09 6.65 6.20
N ILE A 27 2.92 5.88 5.14
CA ILE A 27 3.40 6.22 3.79
C ILE A 27 2.22 6.75 2.98
N ASN A 28 2.11 8.06 2.93
CA ASN A 28 1.09 8.76 2.15
C ASN A 28 1.62 10.13 1.74
N PHE A 29 2.40 10.15 0.66
CA PHE A 29 2.99 11.35 0.11
C PHE A 29 2.19 11.83 -1.09
N SER A 30 1.88 13.12 -1.15
CA SER A 30 1.14 13.70 -2.25
C SER A 30 1.50 15.18 -2.43
N THR A 31 1.63 15.59 -3.68
CA THR A 31 1.75 17.01 -4.06
C THR A 31 0.40 17.63 -4.40
N PHE A 32 -0.69 17.01 -4.01
CA PHE A 32 -2.01 17.58 -4.22
C PHE A 32 -2.17 18.90 -3.45
N GLY A 33 -2.52 19.95 -4.15
CA GLY A 33 -2.50 21.31 -3.61
C GLY A 33 -1.10 21.93 -3.75
N ALA A 34 -0.63 22.67 -2.76
CA ALA A 34 0.68 23.32 -2.75
C ALA A 34 1.73 22.56 -1.92
N TYR A 35 1.46 21.31 -1.60
CA TYR A 35 2.32 20.52 -0.72
C TYR A 35 3.48 19.89 -1.49
N ASP A 36 4.63 19.82 -0.84
CA ASP A 36 5.80 19.09 -1.30
C ASP A 36 5.80 17.68 -0.67
N PHE A 37 6.44 16.72 -1.34
CA PHE A 37 6.61 15.38 -0.76
C PHE A 37 7.35 15.40 0.57
N ALA A 38 8.40 16.19 0.63
CA ALA A 38 9.19 16.47 1.82
C ALA A 38 9.98 17.76 1.61
N GLU A 39 10.57 18.27 2.68
CA GLU A 39 11.36 19.50 2.63
C GLU A 39 12.50 19.42 1.61
N GLY A 40 12.57 20.39 0.72
CA GLY A 40 13.60 20.50 -0.31
C GLY A 40 13.42 19.58 -1.53
N VAL A 41 12.37 18.75 -1.54
CA VAL A 41 12.04 17.87 -2.66
C VAL A 41 11.30 18.66 -3.73
N GLN A 42 11.79 18.63 -4.96
CA GLN A 42 11.11 19.28 -6.10
C GLN A 42 9.85 18.51 -6.51
N LYS A 43 9.05 19.10 -7.40
CA LYS A 43 7.75 18.50 -7.82
C LYS A 43 7.85 17.54 -8.98
N GLU A 44 8.90 17.63 -9.78
CA GLU A 44 9.15 16.81 -10.96
C GLU A 44 10.56 16.24 -10.95
N ASN A 45 10.78 15.18 -11.71
CA ASN A 45 12.07 14.49 -11.78
C ASN A 45 12.60 14.08 -10.39
N ILE A 46 11.73 13.48 -9.63
CA ILE A 46 12.03 12.99 -8.27
C ILE A 46 11.96 11.47 -8.20
N SER A 47 12.64 10.93 -7.23
CA SER A 47 12.51 9.54 -6.85
C SER A 47 12.54 9.37 -5.34
N VAL A 48 11.89 8.31 -4.88
CA VAL A 48 11.80 7.96 -3.46
C VAL A 48 12.17 6.50 -3.30
N VAL A 49 12.99 6.21 -2.33
CA VAL A 49 13.31 4.86 -1.90
C VAL A 49 12.82 4.67 -0.48
N LEU A 50 11.90 3.73 -0.31
CA LEU A 50 11.41 3.32 1.00
C LEU A 50 12.01 1.98 1.36
N THR A 51 12.57 1.88 2.55
CA THR A 51 13.10 0.62 3.09
C THR A 51 12.52 0.35 4.47
N GLY A 52 12.16 -0.91 4.71
CA GLY A 52 11.62 -1.33 5.99
C GLY A 52 11.90 -2.80 6.26
N LYS A 53 11.76 -3.19 7.52
CA LYS A 53 11.84 -4.58 7.96
C LYS A 53 10.53 -4.96 8.61
N TYR A 54 9.97 -6.05 8.16
CA TYR A 54 8.80 -6.66 8.74
C TYR A 54 9.17 -8.02 9.32
N VAL A 55 8.88 -8.22 10.60
CA VAL A 55 9.01 -9.53 11.26
C VAL A 55 7.61 -10.12 11.38
N ALA A 56 7.37 -11.24 10.71
CA ALA A 56 6.06 -11.86 10.71
C ALA A 56 5.77 -12.49 12.09
N ASP A 57 4.62 -12.15 12.63
CA ASP A 57 4.08 -12.73 13.88
C ASP A 57 3.02 -13.80 13.62
N PHE A 58 2.83 -14.17 12.35
CA PHE A 58 1.94 -15.24 11.90
C PHE A 58 2.46 -15.87 10.61
N THR A 59 1.97 -17.07 10.32
CA THR A 59 2.15 -17.71 9.01
C THR A 59 0.87 -17.57 8.19
N GLY A 60 0.97 -17.04 6.98
CA GLY A 60 -0.17 -16.83 6.09
C GLY A 60 0.09 -15.71 5.09
N ASP A 61 -0.98 -15.03 4.69
CA ASP A 61 -0.95 -13.96 3.71
C ASP A 61 -1.02 -12.59 4.38
N LEU A 62 0.06 -11.82 4.26
CA LEU A 62 0.10 -10.41 4.62
C LEU A 62 -0.54 -9.60 3.51
N ASN A 63 -1.59 -8.86 3.83
CA ASN A 63 -2.23 -7.96 2.88
C ASN A 63 -1.44 -6.65 2.79
N TYR A 64 -1.23 -6.17 1.56
CA TYR A 64 -0.61 -4.88 1.34
C TYR A 64 -1.27 -4.13 0.18
N THR A 65 -1.13 -2.82 0.20
CA THR A 65 -1.43 -1.93 -0.92
C THR A 65 -0.24 -1.00 -1.14
N VAL A 66 0.16 -0.84 -2.39
CA VAL A 66 1.11 0.17 -2.81
C VAL A 66 0.54 0.87 -4.03
N SER A 67 0.62 2.17 -4.08
CA SER A 67 0.15 2.99 -5.19
C SER A 67 1.11 4.14 -5.45
N GLY A 68 1.41 4.36 -6.70
CA GLY A 68 2.17 5.50 -7.19
C GLY A 68 1.56 6.00 -8.49
N ASP A 69 1.45 7.32 -8.68
CA ASP A 69 0.84 7.93 -9.88
C ASP A 69 1.53 7.50 -11.18
N GLN A 70 2.84 7.30 -11.15
CA GLN A 70 3.62 6.82 -12.29
C GLN A 70 4.21 5.41 -12.09
N GLY A 71 3.63 4.65 -11.16
CA GLY A 71 4.03 3.29 -10.85
C GLY A 71 5.04 3.18 -9.70
N TYR A 72 5.42 1.98 -9.41
CA TYR A 72 6.38 1.67 -8.35
C TYR A 72 7.00 0.30 -8.59
N LYS A 73 8.10 0.03 -7.90
CA LYS A 73 8.75 -1.27 -7.85
C LYS A 73 8.85 -1.72 -6.39
N LEU A 74 8.27 -2.87 -6.11
CA LEU A 74 8.31 -3.51 -4.80
C LEU A 74 9.26 -4.70 -4.83
N THR A 75 10.23 -4.67 -3.92
CA THR A 75 11.22 -5.73 -3.74
C THR A 75 11.13 -6.26 -2.31
N VAL A 76 11.09 -7.57 -2.16
CA VAL A 76 11.09 -8.25 -0.86
C VAL A 76 12.25 -9.23 -0.82
N ASN A 77 13.10 -9.11 0.19
CA ASN A 77 14.32 -9.93 0.35
C ASN A 77 15.19 -9.97 -0.92
N GLY A 78 15.32 -8.84 -1.62
CA GLY A 78 16.10 -8.72 -2.85
C GLY A 78 15.41 -9.26 -4.12
N LYS A 79 14.21 -9.83 -4.00
CA LYS A 79 13.42 -10.33 -5.12
C LYS A 79 12.33 -9.34 -5.49
N VAL A 80 12.22 -8.97 -6.77
CA VAL A 80 11.13 -8.13 -7.27
C VAL A 80 9.81 -8.89 -7.19
N VAL A 81 8.87 -8.35 -6.40
CA VAL A 81 7.52 -8.89 -6.24
C VAL A 81 6.56 -8.21 -7.21
N GLU A 82 6.72 -6.89 -7.39
CA GLU A 82 5.94 -6.10 -8.32
C GLU A 82 6.80 -5.04 -9.00
N ASP A 83 6.53 -4.84 -10.28
CA ASP A 83 7.06 -3.74 -11.08
C ASP A 83 5.89 -3.13 -11.85
N GLN A 84 5.20 -2.19 -11.21
CA GLN A 84 4.04 -1.50 -11.78
C GLN A 84 4.51 -0.28 -12.56
N LYS A 85 4.23 -0.29 -13.85
CA LYS A 85 4.41 0.90 -14.70
C LYS A 85 3.16 1.77 -14.58
N GLY A 86 3.36 3.05 -14.35
CA GLY A 86 2.26 3.98 -14.15
C GLY A 86 1.34 4.13 -15.36
N ALA A 87 0.18 4.70 -15.12
CA ALA A 87 -0.86 4.91 -16.13
C ALA A 87 -0.42 5.81 -17.31
N ALA A 88 0.65 6.56 -17.17
CA ALA A 88 1.20 7.41 -18.24
C ALA A 88 1.68 6.63 -19.48
N GLN A 89 1.86 5.31 -19.38
CA GLN A 89 2.18 4.44 -20.53
C GLN A 89 0.98 3.68 -21.09
N ARG A 90 -0.19 3.80 -20.49
CA ARG A 90 -1.42 3.34 -21.13
C ARG A 90 -1.90 4.47 -22.03
N GLY A 91 -1.62 4.35 -23.33
CA GLY A 91 -2.01 5.32 -24.32
C GLY A 91 -3.44 5.80 -24.12
N PHE A 92 -3.64 7.07 -24.38
CA PHE A 92 -4.92 7.78 -24.35
C PHE A 92 -5.88 7.15 -25.37
N GLY A 93 -6.44 6.02 -25.02
CA GLY A 93 -7.37 5.27 -25.84
C GLY A 93 -8.45 4.66 -24.97
N GLY A 94 -9.49 5.45 -24.68
CA GLY A 94 -10.63 4.89 -23.97
C GLY A 94 -11.47 5.94 -23.24
N PHE A 95 -12.07 6.84 -23.99
CA PHE A 95 -13.26 7.56 -23.53
C PHE A 95 -14.39 6.52 -23.44
N GLY A 96 -14.57 5.96 -22.27
CA GLY A 96 -15.62 4.97 -22.09
C GLY A 96 -15.78 4.56 -20.64
N GLY A 97 -16.75 5.14 -19.96
CA GLY A 97 -17.25 4.54 -18.74
C GLY A 97 -17.38 5.45 -17.53
N PHE A 98 -18.38 6.28 -17.54
CA PHE A 98 -19.02 6.77 -16.32
C PHE A 98 -19.53 5.55 -15.54
N GLY A 99 -18.73 5.02 -14.62
CA GLY A 99 -19.14 3.82 -13.89
C GLY A 99 -18.04 3.21 -13.03
N GLY A 100 -17.16 4.01 -12.44
CA GLY A 100 -16.00 3.51 -11.68
C GLY A 100 -15.95 3.92 -10.21
N PHE A 101 -17.04 4.27 -9.59
CA PHE A 101 -17.09 4.42 -8.15
C PHE A 101 -17.33 3.06 -7.50
N ARG A 102 -16.32 2.41 -7.08
CA ARG A 102 -16.14 1.28 -6.15
C ARG A 102 -15.21 0.20 -6.71
N ARG A 103 -13.99 0.56 -6.98
CA ARG A 103 -12.93 -0.41 -6.74
C ARG A 103 -12.39 -0.12 -5.35
N GLY A 104 -12.90 -0.84 -4.36
CA GLY A 104 -12.25 -0.95 -3.07
C GLY A 104 -10.78 -1.25 -3.30
N ALA A 105 -9.89 -0.68 -2.50
CA ALA A 105 -8.46 -0.92 -2.62
C ALA A 105 -8.22 -2.43 -2.79
N GLN A 106 -7.68 -2.82 -3.95
CA GLN A 106 -7.37 -4.23 -4.19
C GLN A 106 -6.12 -4.53 -3.36
N TYR A 107 -6.33 -5.15 -2.21
CA TYR A 107 -5.23 -5.67 -1.42
C TYR A 107 -4.57 -6.81 -2.18
N LYS A 108 -3.26 -6.74 -2.28
CA LYS A 108 -2.41 -7.81 -2.74
C LYS A 108 -1.89 -8.56 -1.53
N THR A 109 -1.44 -9.78 -1.73
CA THR A 109 -0.97 -10.64 -0.64
C THR A 109 0.49 -11.01 -0.82
N LEU A 110 1.21 -11.06 0.30
CA LEU A 110 2.56 -11.56 0.40
C LEU A 110 2.55 -12.73 1.39
N ALA A 111 2.94 -13.92 0.94
CA ALA A 111 3.07 -15.06 1.82
C ALA A 111 4.20 -14.84 2.84
N VAL A 112 3.88 -14.97 4.11
CA VAL A 112 4.82 -14.79 5.22
C VAL A 112 4.78 -15.99 6.17
N GLU A 113 5.89 -16.21 6.85
CA GLU A 113 6.05 -17.25 7.86
C GLU A 113 6.44 -16.63 9.19
N GLU A 114 5.78 -17.07 10.25
CA GLU A 114 6.03 -16.61 11.61
C GLU A 114 7.52 -16.69 11.98
N GLY A 115 8.02 -15.63 12.59
CA GLY A 115 9.42 -15.51 13.01
C GLY A 115 10.39 -15.12 11.92
N LYS A 116 9.98 -15.12 10.64
CA LYS A 116 10.84 -14.67 9.53
C LYS A 116 10.83 -13.15 9.38
N THR A 117 11.97 -12.63 8.99
CA THR A 117 12.16 -11.19 8.68
C THR A 117 12.11 -10.97 7.18
N TYR A 118 11.32 -10.00 6.76
CA TYR A 118 11.16 -9.57 5.39
C TYR A 118 11.71 -8.16 5.23
N ASN A 119 12.74 -8.01 4.38
CA ASN A 119 13.26 -6.71 4.01
C ASN A 119 12.44 -6.19 2.82
N ILE A 120 11.72 -5.11 3.04
CA ILE A 120 10.82 -4.50 2.06
C ILE A 120 11.49 -3.25 1.51
N LYS A 121 11.52 -3.12 0.18
CA LYS A 121 12.01 -1.95 -0.53
C LYS A 121 11.00 -1.53 -1.57
N ILE A 122 10.63 -0.25 -1.58
CA ILE A 122 9.76 0.35 -2.58
C ILE A 122 10.55 1.47 -3.27
N GLU A 123 10.60 1.41 -4.58
CA GLU A 123 11.22 2.43 -5.44
C GLU A 123 10.12 3.11 -6.25
N TYR A 124 10.08 4.42 -6.18
CA TYR A 124 9.10 5.25 -6.86
C TYR A 124 9.80 6.35 -7.64
N LYS A 125 9.28 6.67 -8.82
CA LYS A 125 9.77 7.76 -9.68
C LYS A 125 8.61 8.57 -10.19
N HIS A 126 8.77 9.89 -10.18
CA HIS A 126 7.85 10.82 -10.79
C HIS A 126 8.61 11.73 -11.75
N THR A 127 8.31 11.66 -13.04
CA THR A 127 9.00 12.44 -14.08
C THR A 127 8.38 13.80 -14.25
N THR A 128 7.14 13.87 -14.72
CA THR A 128 6.41 15.11 -15.00
C THR A 128 4.96 14.98 -14.59
N GLY A 129 4.32 16.10 -14.32
CA GLY A 129 2.90 16.16 -14.00
C GLY A 129 2.60 16.94 -12.73
N GLN A 130 1.38 17.44 -12.63
CA GLN A 130 0.98 18.33 -11.52
C GLN A 130 0.87 17.62 -10.19
N PHE A 131 0.64 16.30 -10.21
CA PHE A 131 0.35 15.54 -9.00
C PHE A 131 1.24 14.30 -8.93
N ALA A 132 2.16 14.33 -7.98
CA ALA A 132 2.90 13.15 -7.57
C ALA A 132 2.21 12.54 -6.35
N SER A 133 2.07 11.23 -6.30
CA SER A 133 1.51 10.52 -5.15
C SER A 133 2.15 9.17 -4.97
N LEU A 134 2.45 8.83 -3.73
CA LEU A 134 2.99 7.55 -3.32
C LEU A 134 2.34 7.16 -1.99
N SER A 135 1.68 6.03 -1.96
CA SER A 135 1.13 5.45 -0.73
C SER A 135 1.49 3.99 -0.60
N ALA A 136 1.70 3.55 0.62
CA ALA A 136 1.95 2.15 0.93
C ALA A 136 1.35 1.81 2.28
N GLN A 137 0.67 0.67 2.36
CA GLN A 137 0.10 0.14 3.57
C GLN A 137 0.29 -1.36 3.61
N PHE A 138 0.79 -1.85 4.72
CA PHE A 138 0.91 -3.27 5.04
C PHE A 138 -0.02 -3.57 6.20
N CYS A 139 -1.07 -4.35 5.93
CA CYS A 139 -2.09 -4.71 6.90
C CYS A 139 -1.88 -6.16 7.31
N GLU A 140 -1.67 -6.39 8.60
CA GLU A 140 -1.75 -7.73 9.15
C GLU A 140 -3.18 -8.24 8.98
N ARG A 141 -3.37 -9.25 8.15
CA ARG A 141 -4.59 -10.03 8.21
C ARG A 141 -4.34 -11.11 9.25
N LYS A 142 -4.77 -10.89 10.50
CA LYS A 142 -5.08 -12.00 11.37
C LYS A 142 -6.10 -12.83 10.60
N ALA A 143 -5.71 -14.04 10.19
CA ALA A 143 -6.70 -15.01 9.78
C ALA A 143 -7.70 -15.04 10.91
N HIS A 144 -8.91 -14.57 10.66
CA HIS A 144 -9.98 -14.78 11.61
C HIS A 144 -10.13 -16.30 11.67
N ASP A 145 -9.58 -16.87 12.71
CA ASP A 145 -9.81 -18.27 13.03
C ASP A 145 -11.27 -18.42 13.45
N PHE A 146 -12.11 -18.65 12.45
CA PHE A 146 -13.52 -18.92 12.66
C PHE A 146 -13.76 -20.25 13.39
N SER A 147 -12.70 -21.03 13.69
CA SER A 147 -12.81 -22.30 14.39
C SER A 147 -13.34 -22.13 15.81
N GLU A 148 -12.90 -21.08 16.53
CA GLU A 148 -13.47 -20.75 17.85
C GLU A 148 -14.93 -20.29 17.75
N LEU A 149 -15.24 -19.47 16.74
CA LEU A 149 -16.60 -19.00 16.53
C LEU A 149 -17.51 -20.15 16.13
N ALA A 150 -17.06 -21.03 15.24
CA ALA A 150 -17.79 -22.23 14.85
C ALA A 150 -17.97 -23.23 16.03
N ALA A 151 -16.97 -23.35 16.92
CA ALA A 151 -17.08 -24.15 18.11
C ALA A 151 -18.07 -23.56 19.14
N LYS A 152 -18.11 -22.23 19.29
CA LYS A 152 -19.09 -21.52 20.10
C LYS A 152 -20.49 -21.64 19.52
N MET A 153 -20.64 -21.58 18.21
CA MET A 153 -21.94 -21.77 17.54
C MET A 153 -22.48 -23.20 17.68
N LYS A 154 -21.61 -24.20 17.67
CA LYS A 154 -22.03 -25.60 17.92
C LYS A 154 -22.48 -25.88 19.37
N ARG A 155 -22.09 -25.03 20.31
CA ARG A 155 -22.48 -25.15 21.73
C ARG A 155 -23.66 -24.25 22.11
N ALA A 156 -24.13 -23.42 21.19
CA ALA A 156 -25.28 -22.57 21.44
C ALA A 156 -26.55 -23.33 21.05
N ASP A 157 -27.39 -23.66 22.05
CA ASP A 157 -28.71 -24.24 21.85
C ASP A 157 -29.73 -23.25 21.22
N VAL A 158 -29.30 -22.01 20.96
CA VAL A 158 -30.13 -20.97 20.39
C VAL A 158 -29.37 -20.28 19.25
N ILE A 159 -29.86 -20.44 18.03
CA ILE A 159 -29.43 -19.66 16.91
C ILE A 159 -30.24 -18.34 16.92
N ILE A 160 -29.61 -17.27 17.37
CA ILE A 160 -30.20 -15.94 17.22
C ILE A 160 -29.93 -15.52 15.76
N MET A 161 -30.90 -15.70 14.92
CA MET A 161 -30.90 -15.03 13.63
C MET A 161 -31.18 -13.56 13.88
N ILE A 162 -30.12 -12.74 13.79
CA ILE A 162 -30.28 -11.30 13.70
C ILE A 162 -30.78 -11.03 12.27
N GLY A 163 -32.08 -11.13 12.10
CA GLY A 163 -32.74 -10.61 10.92
C GLY A 163 -32.47 -9.11 10.87
N GLY A 164 -31.87 -8.63 9.78
CA GLY A 164 -31.71 -7.20 9.56
C GLY A 164 -33.07 -6.54 9.67
N ILE A 165 -33.20 -5.61 10.58
CA ILE A 165 -34.37 -4.74 10.67
C ILE A 165 -34.29 -3.88 9.41
N SER A 166 -35.08 -4.24 8.40
CA SER A 166 -35.33 -3.32 7.28
C SER A 166 -36.07 -2.12 7.86
N SER A 167 -35.53 -0.94 7.65
CA SER A 167 -36.16 0.34 8.00
C SER A 167 -37.37 0.62 7.08
N ARG A 168 -38.35 -0.27 7.09
CA ARG A 168 -39.71 -0.04 6.56
C ARG A 168 -40.66 -0.24 7.71
N MET A 169 -40.73 0.77 8.53
CA MET A 169 -41.88 1.04 9.35
C MET A 169 -42.32 2.46 9.00
N GLU A 170 -43.41 2.54 8.35
CA GLU A 170 -44.17 3.76 8.15
C GLU A 170 -44.54 4.37 9.51
#